data_d4e32c4fa6cab9f3c187978d1c7163d3
#
_entry.id   d4e32c4fa6cab9f3c187978d1c7163d3
#
_cell.length_a   1.000
_cell.length_b   1.000
_cell.length_c   1.000
_cell.angle_alpha   90.00
_cell.angle_beta   90.00
_cell.angle_gamma   90.00
#
_symmetry.space_group_name_H-M   'P 1'
#
loop_
_entity.id
_entity.type
_entity.pdbx_description
1 polymer ?
#
loop_
_entity_poly.entity_id
_entity_poly.type
_entity_poly.pdbx_seq_one_letter_code
_entity_poly.pdbx_strand_id
1 'polypeptide(L)'
;MISIKNKLYIVVFIFLLSFLYSYPNFYGESPSIIFGVDESKKSNFLNVVKDKFLSENLNFYSIDTDTNIGLIVRFKSTEDQFNAYECLKKHGFSNLSLNILESKKVVFLKSFGIKPMKIGLDLRGGIYLLVKVNIDNNLNNHLKLDVFNFVKFLNLNKENYKKLTIKNNNIVIIKFSSNISRNVIILNYIKLHFNLIKVGDDFIILSINKKKFFEIRKQVIEQTIFIFNKRINELGISDSLVRSRGKNNIIIEIAGIQDIARAKKILGKTATLKFMLVDVDKREKSHKVFYEEKNKYIFLKNDILLTGDAIVHASASFEHTLNKPCINIKISKKDIKNFESVTRNNVGNLMAIVYKESILTSGEEIIKEYVISVATIMSSLGHEFQITGLNIQESKDLALLLRSGSLPASVFIVEEKLIGPTIGEDNIKKGILSILVSFFLIFFFMLCVYNRLGLVANLSLIINIFMIFAIMSFIELTLTLPGLAGIAITIAMSIDGNILIFERIKEEFAKKKDLYYCIEYGFRGAFSSIVDSNLTTLIVGLVLFILGDGPVKGFAITLSIGVLTSMFSSIFITKSFIDFLSINRIRLL
;
A
#
# COMPACT_ATOMS: atom_id res chain seq x y z
N MET A 1 -2.66 22.27 41.94
CA MET A 1 -2.46 23.36 40.97
C MET A 1 -1.05 23.30 40.43
N ILE A 2 -0.82 23.08 39.14
CA ILE A 2 0.52 23.01 38.53
C ILE A 2 1.16 24.40 38.62
N SER A 3 2.37 24.51 39.16
CA SER A 3 3.12 25.78 39.20
C SER A 3 3.24 26.36 37.76
N ILE A 4 3.19 27.70 37.62
CA ILE A 4 3.29 28.38 36.32
C ILE A 4 4.61 28.02 35.63
N LYS A 5 5.71 27.89 36.38
CA LYS A 5 6.99 27.41 35.83
C LYS A 5 6.87 26.02 35.23
N ASN A 6 6.14 25.10 35.89
CA ASN A 6 5.95 23.74 35.42
C ASN A 6 5.08 23.70 34.15
N LYS A 7 4.06 24.59 34.02
CA LYS A 7 3.29 24.71 32.79
C LYS A 7 4.17 25.15 31.61
N LEU A 8 5.07 26.12 31.83
CA LEU A 8 5.98 26.57 30.79
C LEU A 8 6.97 25.48 30.37
N TYR A 9 7.51 24.70 31.32
CA TYR A 9 8.36 23.54 31.01
C TYR A 9 7.62 22.50 30.17
N ILE A 10 6.34 22.24 30.46
CA ILE A 10 5.50 21.35 29.64
C ILE A 10 5.34 21.89 28.21
N VAL A 11 5.08 23.20 28.05
CA VAL A 11 4.96 23.83 26.72
C VAL A 11 6.26 23.71 25.92
N VAL A 12 7.40 24.01 26.57
CA VAL A 12 8.72 23.87 25.93
C VAL A 12 9.01 22.43 25.55
N PHE A 13 8.68 21.48 26.42
CA PHE A 13 8.83 20.05 26.12
C PHE A 13 7.97 19.62 24.93
N ILE A 14 6.69 20.01 24.91
CA ILE A 14 5.78 19.75 23.78
C ILE A 14 6.33 20.34 22.48
N PHE A 15 6.82 21.59 22.53
CA PHE A 15 7.42 22.23 21.36
C PHE A 15 8.65 21.47 20.85
N LEU A 16 9.59 21.10 21.73
CA LEU A 16 10.79 20.37 21.36
C LEU A 16 10.44 18.97 20.78
N LEU A 17 9.49 18.27 21.40
CA LEU A 17 9.02 16.99 20.91
C LEU A 17 8.33 17.14 19.55
N SER A 18 7.46 18.13 19.40
CA SER A 18 6.76 18.41 18.13
C SER A 18 7.74 18.83 17.02
N PHE A 19 8.74 19.64 17.36
CA PHE A 19 9.80 20.01 16.45
C PHE A 19 10.61 18.79 15.98
N LEU A 20 10.99 17.90 16.92
CA LEU A 20 11.76 16.71 16.61
C LEU A 20 11.00 15.77 15.64
N TYR A 21 9.70 15.52 15.89
CA TYR A 21 8.88 14.66 15.03
C TYR A 21 8.50 15.33 13.71
N SER A 22 8.41 16.66 13.64
CA SER A 22 8.16 17.38 12.38
C SER A 22 9.42 17.56 11.53
N TYR A 23 10.61 17.48 12.15
CA TYR A 23 11.90 17.75 11.52
C TYR A 23 12.18 16.94 10.23
N PRO A 24 11.88 15.63 10.14
CA PRO A 24 12.09 14.85 8.93
C PRO A 24 11.34 15.39 7.71
N ASN A 25 10.20 16.05 7.90
CA ASN A 25 9.37 16.57 6.80
C ASN A 25 10.00 17.77 6.08
N PHE A 26 11.00 18.42 6.68
CA PHE A 26 11.75 19.52 6.05
C PHE A 26 12.86 19.02 5.11
N TYR A 27 13.23 17.75 5.21
CA TYR A 27 14.19 17.12 4.31
C TYR A 27 13.41 16.38 3.23
N GLY A 28 13.36 16.97 2.05
CA GLY A 28 12.66 16.41 0.91
C GLY A 28 13.27 15.08 0.43
N GLU A 29 12.56 14.45 -0.43
CA GLU A 29 13.02 13.33 -1.23
C GLU A 29 13.80 13.86 -2.43
N SER A 30 14.74 13.06 -2.91
CA SER A 30 15.52 13.43 -4.11
C SER A 30 15.22 12.44 -5.24
N PRO A 31 14.89 12.94 -6.44
CA PRO A 31 14.87 12.12 -7.64
C PRO A 31 16.21 11.41 -7.80
N SER A 32 16.19 10.11 -8.08
CA SER A 32 17.40 9.29 -8.05
C SER A 32 17.37 8.23 -9.14
N ILE A 33 18.56 7.94 -9.72
CA ILE A 33 18.76 6.80 -10.60
C ILE A 33 19.55 5.74 -9.82
N ILE A 34 19.03 4.53 -9.80
CA ILE A 34 19.69 3.39 -9.18
C ILE A 34 20.29 2.53 -10.28
N PHE A 35 21.57 2.19 -10.10
CA PHE A 35 22.29 1.25 -10.95
C PHE A 35 22.44 -0.08 -10.22
N GLY A 36 21.93 -1.14 -10.80
CA GLY A 36 22.15 -2.51 -10.30
C GLY A 36 23.57 -2.97 -10.68
N VAL A 37 24.53 -2.78 -9.79
CA VAL A 37 25.95 -3.13 -10.02
C VAL A 37 26.40 -4.12 -8.96
N ASP A 38 27.13 -5.16 -9.39
CA ASP A 38 27.76 -6.13 -8.49
C ASP A 38 28.83 -5.49 -7.61
N GLU A 39 28.96 -5.95 -6.37
CA GLU A 39 29.86 -5.35 -5.38
C GLU A 39 31.32 -5.25 -5.83
N SER A 40 31.81 -6.23 -6.57
CA SER A 40 33.19 -6.29 -7.06
C SER A 40 33.56 -5.23 -8.11
N LYS A 41 32.54 -4.60 -8.74
CA LYS A 41 32.73 -3.62 -9.82
C LYS A 41 32.33 -2.20 -9.45
N LYS A 42 31.85 -1.97 -8.22
CA LYS A 42 31.28 -0.69 -7.77
C LYS A 42 32.25 0.50 -7.92
N SER A 43 33.52 0.37 -7.54
CA SER A 43 34.49 1.46 -7.57
C SER A 43 34.86 1.92 -8.99
N ASN A 44 35.10 0.98 -9.88
CA ASN A 44 35.40 1.29 -11.28
C ASN A 44 34.17 1.87 -12.00
N PHE A 45 32.99 1.32 -11.71
CA PHE A 45 31.74 1.78 -12.30
C PHE A 45 31.34 3.20 -11.83
N LEU A 46 31.65 3.55 -10.57
CA LEU A 46 31.43 4.89 -10.02
C LEU A 46 32.23 5.94 -10.81
N ASN A 47 33.50 5.67 -11.12
CA ASN A 47 34.34 6.58 -11.90
C ASN A 47 33.81 6.74 -13.33
N VAL A 48 33.41 5.65 -13.98
CA VAL A 48 32.83 5.66 -15.33
C VAL A 48 31.55 6.48 -15.39
N VAL A 49 30.65 6.30 -14.40
CA VAL A 49 29.40 7.07 -14.32
C VAL A 49 29.70 8.55 -14.07
N LYS A 50 30.63 8.87 -13.15
CA LYS A 50 30.99 10.25 -12.84
C LYS A 50 31.62 10.98 -14.03
N ASP A 51 32.52 10.34 -14.74
CA ASP A 51 33.16 10.89 -15.94
C ASP A 51 32.12 11.13 -17.05
N LYS A 52 31.14 10.22 -17.18
CA LYS A 52 30.09 10.37 -18.16
C LYS A 52 29.15 11.53 -17.83
N PHE A 53 28.77 11.72 -16.55
CA PHE A 53 27.96 12.86 -16.11
C PHE A 53 28.69 14.19 -16.36
N LEU A 54 30.00 14.24 -16.14
CA LEU A 54 30.82 15.42 -16.40
C LEU A 54 30.95 15.70 -17.91
N SER A 55 31.16 14.67 -18.73
CA SER A 55 31.33 14.84 -20.19
C SER A 55 30.03 15.29 -20.88
N GLU A 56 28.86 14.94 -20.36
CA GLU A 56 27.55 15.29 -20.92
C GLU A 56 26.89 16.50 -20.21
N ASN A 57 27.62 17.20 -19.32
CA ASN A 57 27.12 18.35 -18.55
C ASN A 57 25.81 18.06 -17.80
N LEU A 58 25.65 16.83 -17.27
CA LEU A 58 24.45 16.45 -16.52
C LEU A 58 24.57 16.88 -15.07
N ASN A 59 23.59 17.64 -14.59
CA ASN A 59 23.54 18.11 -13.21
C ASN A 59 23.13 16.99 -12.28
N PHE A 60 23.95 16.65 -11.30
CA PHE A 60 23.62 15.72 -10.23
C PHE A 60 23.95 16.33 -8.86
N TYR A 61 23.25 15.87 -7.83
CA TYR A 61 23.42 16.39 -6.46
C TYR A 61 24.45 15.58 -5.68
N SER A 62 24.36 14.25 -5.72
CA SER A 62 25.31 13.34 -5.07
C SER A 62 25.30 11.96 -5.74
N ILE A 63 26.42 11.26 -5.62
CA ILE A 63 26.54 9.87 -6.00
C ILE A 63 26.84 9.08 -4.72
N ASP A 64 26.00 8.13 -4.39
CA ASP A 64 26.05 7.32 -3.19
C ASP A 64 26.15 5.84 -3.54
N THR A 65 26.83 5.07 -2.70
CA THR A 65 26.87 3.61 -2.80
C THR A 65 26.10 3.02 -1.64
N ASP A 66 25.12 2.18 -1.93
CA ASP A 66 24.39 1.40 -0.93
C ASP A 66 24.74 -0.08 -1.11
N THR A 67 24.93 -0.80 0.01
CA THR A 67 25.30 -2.23 0.00
C THR A 67 24.18 -3.11 -0.55
N ASN A 68 22.93 -2.74 -0.31
CA ASN A 68 21.75 -3.53 -0.68
C ASN A 68 21.16 -3.13 -2.04
N ILE A 69 21.27 -1.85 -2.42
CA ILE A 69 20.55 -1.26 -3.55
C ILE A 69 21.45 -1.05 -4.77
N GLY A 70 22.76 -0.82 -4.57
CA GLY A 70 23.71 -0.54 -5.63
C GLY A 70 24.26 0.89 -5.63
N LEU A 71 24.55 1.44 -6.81
CA LEU A 71 24.99 2.83 -6.98
C LEU A 71 23.75 3.73 -7.15
N ILE A 72 23.66 4.79 -6.37
CA ILE A 72 22.55 5.75 -6.36
C ILE A 72 23.08 7.11 -6.78
N VAL A 73 22.54 7.66 -7.86
CA VAL A 73 22.78 9.05 -8.28
C VAL A 73 21.55 9.88 -7.97
N ARG A 74 21.72 10.98 -7.22
CA ARG A 74 20.63 11.86 -6.78
C ARG A 74 20.64 13.16 -7.57
N PHE A 75 19.45 13.64 -7.91
CA PHE A 75 19.22 14.86 -8.68
C PHE A 75 18.44 15.89 -7.86
N LYS A 76 18.49 17.15 -8.28
CA LYS A 76 17.71 18.24 -7.66
C LYS A 76 16.28 18.31 -8.20
N SER A 77 16.09 17.94 -9.47
CA SER A 77 14.78 17.96 -10.13
C SER A 77 14.49 16.63 -10.83
N THR A 78 13.21 16.34 -11.05
CA THR A 78 12.76 15.19 -11.85
C THR A 78 13.13 15.34 -13.33
N GLU A 79 13.28 16.58 -13.81
CA GLU A 79 13.70 16.87 -15.18
C GLU A 79 15.18 16.50 -15.41
N ASP A 80 16.07 16.91 -14.50
CA ASP A 80 17.49 16.51 -14.55
C ASP A 80 17.65 14.99 -14.49
N GLN A 81 16.86 14.33 -13.64
CA GLN A 81 16.85 12.87 -13.52
C GLN A 81 16.45 12.21 -14.85
N PHE A 82 15.40 12.71 -15.50
CA PHE A 82 14.89 12.12 -16.74
C PHE A 82 15.87 12.32 -17.91
N ASN A 83 16.45 13.51 -18.02
CA ASN A 83 17.48 13.81 -19.01
C ASN A 83 18.71 12.91 -18.84
N ALA A 84 19.15 12.73 -17.59
CA ALA A 84 20.24 11.83 -17.26
C ALA A 84 19.91 10.37 -17.59
N TYR A 85 18.69 9.92 -17.31
CA TYR A 85 18.24 8.57 -17.62
C TYR A 85 18.25 8.29 -19.14
N GLU A 86 17.69 9.22 -19.93
CA GLU A 86 17.70 9.06 -21.40
C GLU A 86 19.12 9.04 -21.97
N CYS A 87 19.98 9.93 -21.48
CA CYS A 87 21.37 9.95 -21.88
C CYS A 87 22.10 8.63 -21.58
N LEU A 88 21.97 8.13 -20.34
CA LEU A 88 22.57 6.86 -19.93
C LEU A 88 22.03 5.68 -20.75
N LYS A 89 20.74 5.65 -21.04
CA LYS A 89 20.13 4.61 -21.86
C LYS A 89 20.66 4.62 -23.30
N LYS A 90 20.85 5.79 -23.90
CA LYS A 90 21.47 5.94 -25.22
C LYS A 90 22.92 5.41 -25.26
N HIS A 91 23.64 5.49 -24.14
CA HIS A 91 25.01 5.00 -24.01
C HIS A 91 25.12 3.53 -23.55
N GLY A 92 24.01 2.77 -23.63
CA GLY A 92 24.02 1.31 -23.43
C GLY A 92 23.95 0.85 -21.97
N PHE A 93 23.65 1.73 -21.01
CA PHE A 93 23.40 1.32 -19.63
C PHE A 93 22.02 0.65 -19.52
N SER A 94 21.98 -0.65 -19.26
CA SER A 94 20.75 -1.45 -19.29
C SER A 94 20.05 -1.66 -17.94
N ASN A 95 20.77 -1.49 -16.82
CA ASN A 95 20.27 -1.78 -15.46
C ASN A 95 19.98 -0.49 -14.66
N LEU A 96 19.17 0.41 -15.24
CA LEU A 96 18.78 1.68 -14.63
C LEU A 96 17.37 1.59 -14.09
N SER A 97 17.15 2.04 -12.86
CA SER A 97 15.81 2.26 -12.34
C SER A 97 15.65 3.68 -11.83
N LEU A 98 14.55 4.31 -12.25
CA LEU A 98 14.15 5.63 -11.80
C LEU A 98 13.39 5.50 -10.48
N ASN A 99 13.83 6.20 -9.45
CA ASN A 99 13.20 6.20 -8.13
C ASN A 99 13.26 7.61 -7.51
N ILE A 100 12.39 7.84 -6.55
CA ILE A 100 12.46 9.01 -5.68
C ILE A 100 12.83 8.48 -4.29
N LEU A 101 14.03 8.82 -3.82
CA LEU A 101 14.58 8.29 -2.58
C LEU A 101 14.65 9.38 -1.49
N GLU A 102 14.40 8.97 -0.26
CA GLU A 102 14.56 9.84 0.89
C GLU A 102 16.00 10.31 1.09
N SER A 103 16.16 11.49 1.69
CA SER A 103 17.49 12.02 2.01
C SER A 103 18.19 11.15 3.07
N LYS A 104 19.53 11.14 3.08
CA LYS A 104 20.33 10.40 4.10
C LYS A 104 19.97 10.81 5.54
N LYS A 105 19.62 12.07 5.77
CA LYS A 105 19.23 12.57 7.09
C LYS A 105 17.93 11.94 7.57
N VAL A 106 16.95 11.75 6.69
CA VAL A 106 15.70 11.06 6.99
C VAL A 106 15.96 9.61 7.33
N VAL A 107 16.80 8.93 6.55
CA VAL A 107 17.18 7.52 6.82
C VAL A 107 17.82 7.37 8.20
N PHE A 108 18.70 8.30 8.61
CA PHE A 108 19.27 8.33 9.96
C PHE A 108 18.22 8.52 11.04
N LEU A 109 17.27 9.45 10.88
CA LEU A 109 16.20 9.69 11.85
C LEU A 109 15.23 8.50 11.96
N LYS A 110 15.01 7.78 10.88
CA LYS A 110 14.19 6.54 10.87
C LYS A 110 14.76 5.45 11.80
N SER A 111 16.08 5.37 11.97
CA SER A 111 16.69 4.41 12.90
C SER A 111 16.30 4.66 14.36
N PHE A 112 15.88 5.89 14.69
CA PHE A 112 15.32 6.28 16.00
C PHE A 112 13.79 6.22 16.05
N GLY A 113 13.12 5.65 15.01
CA GLY A 113 11.67 5.55 14.95
C GLY A 113 10.96 6.85 14.53
N ILE A 114 11.70 7.91 14.14
CA ILE A 114 11.16 9.19 13.72
C ILE A 114 11.06 9.17 12.19
N LYS A 115 9.82 9.08 11.68
CA LYS A 115 9.54 8.96 10.25
C LYS A 115 8.84 10.22 9.74
N PRO A 116 9.07 10.62 8.47
CA PRO A 116 8.28 11.67 7.84
C PRO A 116 6.85 11.19 7.59
N MET A 117 5.92 12.13 7.43
CA MET A 117 4.59 11.81 6.88
C MET A 117 4.73 11.36 5.43
N LYS A 118 3.80 10.53 4.97
CA LYS A 118 3.76 10.07 3.58
C LYS A 118 3.16 11.15 2.68
N ILE A 119 3.66 11.26 1.45
CA ILE A 119 3.13 12.19 0.46
C ILE A 119 2.18 11.42 -0.46
N GLY A 120 0.94 11.93 -0.59
CA GLY A 120 -0.08 11.31 -1.40
C GLY A 120 0.17 11.42 -2.90
N LEU A 121 -0.58 10.62 -3.66
CA LEU A 121 -0.49 10.54 -5.11
C LEU A 121 -0.71 11.90 -5.80
N ASP A 122 -1.64 12.72 -5.27
CA ASP A 122 -1.98 14.04 -5.81
C ASP A 122 -0.84 15.07 -5.72
N LEU A 123 0.11 14.83 -4.80
CA LEU A 123 1.25 15.71 -4.54
C LEU A 123 2.54 15.19 -5.16
N ARG A 124 2.74 13.87 -5.21
CA ARG A 124 3.99 13.26 -5.67
C ARG A 124 3.92 12.81 -7.13
N GLY A 125 2.71 12.74 -7.68
CA GLY A 125 2.45 12.05 -8.94
C GLY A 125 2.53 10.53 -8.79
N GLY A 126 2.21 9.80 -9.83
CA GLY A 126 2.21 8.34 -9.84
C GLY A 126 0.96 7.75 -10.49
N ILE A 127 0.55 6.55 -10.07
CA ILE A 127 -0.56 5.82 -10.65
C ILE A 127 -1.66 5.49 -9.63
N TYR A 128 -2.90 5.71 -10.05
CA TYR A 128 -4.10 5.21 -9.39
C TYR A 128 -4.71 4.10 -10.24
N LEU A 129 -4.94 2.94 -9.63
CA LEU A 129 -5.61 1.82 -10.25
C LEU A 129 -6.83 1.40 -9.43
N LEU A 130 -7.98 1.31 -10.07
CA LEU A 130 -9.16 0.63 -9.54
C LEU A 130 -9.21 -0.77 -10.14
N VAL A 131 -9.02 -1.77 -9.30
CA VAL A 131 -8.92 -3.17 -9.71
C VAL A 131 -10.13 -3.93 -9.19
N LYS A 132 -10.82 -4.65 -10.08
CA LYS A 132 -11.91 -5.56 -9.73
C LYS A 132 -11.37 -6.98 -9.59
N VAL A 133 -11.74 -7.66 -8.52
CA VAL A 133 -11.37 -9.05 -8.25
C VAL A 133 -12.50 -9.98 -8.69
N ASN A 134 -12.18 -10.96 -9.53
CA ASN A 134 -13.12 -12.00 -9.97
C ASN A 134 -13.16 -13.15 -8.95
N ILE A 135 -14.18 -13.14 -8.13
CA ILE A 135 -14.33 -14.11 -7.04
C ILE A 135 -15.07 -15.39 -7.51
N ASP A 136 -15.71 -15.35 -8.69
CA ASP A 136 -16.63 -16.41 -9.12
C ASP A 136 -15.95 -17.78 -9.22
N ASN A 137 -14.71 -17.84 -9.70
CA ASN A 137 -13.95 -19.07 -9.77
C ASN A 137 -13.67 -19.68 -8.38
N ASN A 138 -13.36 -18.83 -7.40
CA ASN A 138 -13.12 -19.26 -6.02
C ASN A 138 -14.41 -19.80 -5.39
N LEU A 139 -15.52 -19.09 -5.60
CA LEU A 139 -16.82 -19.53 -5.13
C LEU A 139 -17.22 -20.87 -5.74
N ASN A 140 -17.02 -21.04 -7.05
CA ASN A 140 -17.28 -22.30 -7.74
C ASN A 140 -16.42 -23.45 -7.21
N ASN A 141 -15.15 -23.22 -6.93
CA ASN A 141 -14.25 -24.22 -6.38
C ASN A 141 -14.67 -24.65 -4.96
N HIS A 142 -15.01 -23.68 -4.11
CA HIS A 142 -15.53 -23.98 -2.77
C HIS A 142 -16.86 -24.72 -2.84
N LEU A 143 -17.74 -24.31 -3.75
CA LEU A 143 -19.01 -25.01 -3.95
C LEU A 143 -18.81 -26.46 -4.40
N LYS A 144 -17.85 -26.71 -5.32
CA LYS A 144 -17.49 -28.08 -5.74
C LYS A 144 -17.01 -28.93 -4.58
N LEU A 145 -16.18 -28.37 -3.68
CA LEU A 145 -15.71 -29.06 -2.47
C LEU A 145 -16.87 -29.36 -1.50
N ASP A 146 -17.76 -28.40 -1.29
CA ASP A 146 -18.92 -28.59 -0.43
C ASP A 146 -19.86 -29.66 -1.02
N VAL A 147 -20.07 -29.63 -2.33
CA VAL A 147 -20.86 -30.66 -3.05
C VAL A 147 -20.19 -32.02 -2.95
N PHE A 148 -18.88 -32.12 -3.10
CA PHE A 148 -18.14 -33.36 -2.92
C PHE A 148 -18.31 -33.93 -1.51
N ASN A 149 -18.20 -33.10 -0.48
CA ASN A 149 -18.43 -33.51 0.90
C ASN A 149 -19.89 -33.94 1.13
N PHE A 150 -20.84 -33.25 0.49
CA PHE A 150 -22.24 -33.61 0.56
C PHE A 150 -22.54 -34.97 -0.12
N VAL A 151 -21.95 -35.23 -1.28
CA VAL A 151 -22.04 -36.52 -1.95
C VAL A 151 -21.47 -37.65 -1.07
N LYS A 152 -20.31 -37.38 -0.43
CA LYS A 152 -19.75 -38.32 0.54
C LYS A 152 -20.69 -38.59 1.72
N PHE A 153 -21.34 -37.57 2.25
CA PHE A 153 -22.34 -37.69 3.30
C PHE A 153 -23.58 -38.50 2.84
N LEU A 154 -24.09 -38.28 1.62
CA LEU A 154 -25.20 -39.02 1.05
C LEU A 154 -24.85 -40.53 0.94
N ASN A 155 -23.66 -40.85 0.43
CA ASN A 155 -23.20 -42.24 0.30
C ASN A 155 -23.07 -42.94 1.66
N LEU A 156 -22.62 -42.24 2.70
CA LEU A 156 -22.56 -42.77 4.07
C LEU A 156 -23.96 -43.08 4.64
N ASN A 157 -24.96 -42.27 4.27
CA ASN A 157 -26.36 -42.50 4.70
C ASN A 157 -27.16 -43.39 3.73
N LYS A 158 -26.49 -44.04 2.75
CA LYS A 158 -27.10 -44.95 1.73
C LYS A 158 -28.20 -44.27 0.90
N GLU A 159 -28.12 -42.98 0.70
CA GLU A 159 -29.06 -42.23 -0.14
C GLU A 159 -28.53 -42.07 -1.57
N ASN A 160 -29.32 -42.48 -2.55
CA ASN A 160 -28.94 -42.47 -3.95
C ASN A 160 -29.51 -41.23 -4.67
N TYR A 161 -28.63 -40.52 -5.38
CA TYR A 161 -29.04 -39.41 -6.26
C TYR A 161 -28.95 -39.84 -7.74
N LYS A 162 -29.91 -39.37 -8.57
CA LYS A 162 -29.94 -39.65 -10.02
C LYS A 162 -29.03 -38.74 -10.82
N LYS A 163 -29.01 -37.46 -10.49
CA LYS A 163 -28.27 -36.44 -11.27
C LYS A 163 -27.85 -35.29 -10.40
N LEU A 164 -26.60 -34.85 -10.54
CA LEU A 164 -26.06 -33.67 -9.91
C LEU A 164 -25.60 -32.70 -11.03
N THR A 165 -26.06 -31.46 -10.96
CA THR A 165 -25.73 -30.44 -11.97
C THR A 165 -25.34 -29.15 -11.22
N ILE A 166 -24.15 -28.63 -11.51
CA ILE A 166 -23.68 -27.33 -11.02
C ILE A 166 -23.86 -26.34 -12.17
N LYS A 167 -24.70 -25.32 -11.99
CA LYS A 167 -24.89 -24.24 -12.97
C LYS A 167 -24.01 -23.02 -12.64
N ASN A 168 -23.65 -22.27 -13.67
CA ASN A 168 -23.06 -20.93 -13.50
C ASN A 168 -24.03 -20.08 -12.64
N ASN A 169 -23.53 -19.36 -11.65
CA ASN A 169 -24.21 -18.60 -10.59
C ASN A 169 -24.29 -19.34 -9.24
N ASN A 170 -23.36 -20.26 -8.95
CA ASN A 170 -23.26 -20.92 -7.65
C ASN A 170 -24.53 -21.70 -7.24
N ILE A 171 -25.26 -22.25 -8.20
CA ILE A 171 -26.48 -23.03 -8.00
C ILE A 171 -26.16 -24.51 -8.24
N VAL A 172 -26.54 -25.34 -7.29
CA VAL A 172 -26.44 -26.81 -7.38
C VAL A 172 -27.84 -27.39 -7.45
N ILE A 173 -28.10 -28.22 -8.44
CA ILE A 173 -29.37 -28.95 -8.59
C ILE A 173 -29.05 -30.44 -8.39
N ILE A 174 -29.67 -31.05 -7.43
CA ILE A 174 -29.54 -32.48 -7.15
C ILE A 174 -30.91 -33.12 -7.31
N LYS A 175 -30.99 -34.14 -8.17
CA LYS A 175 -32.19 -34.99 -8.35
C LYS A 175 -31.97 -36.30 -7.62
N PHE A 176 -32.95 -36.73 -6.87
CA PHE A 176 -32.94 -37.96 -6.08
C PHE A 176 -33.81 -39.04 -6.67
N SER A 177 -33.65 -40.25 -6.19
CA SER A 177 -34.46 -41.40 -6.60
C SER A 177 -35.70 -41.59 -5.72
N SER A 178 -35.70 -41.01 -4.52
CA SER A 178 -36.75 -41.10 -3.48
C SER A 178 -37.26 -39.71 -3.08
N ASN A 179 -38.39 -39.69 -2.41
CA ASN A 179 -38.96 -38.42 -1.91
C ASN A 179 -38.12 -37.89 -0.73
N ILE A 180 -37.39 -36.83 -0.99
CA ILE A 180 -36.39 -36.27 -0.06
C ILE A 180 -36.96 -35.21 0.88
N SER A 181 -38.16 -34.67 0.56
CA SER A 181 -38.82 -33.65 1.39
C SER A 181 -39.08 -34.10 2.84
N ARG A 182 -39.03 -35.40 3.09
CA ARG A 182 -39.25 -36.02 4.41
C ARG A 182 -37.97 -36.43 5.15
N ASN A 183 -36.80 -36.37 4.52
CA ASN A 183 -35.55 -36.78 5.16
C ASN A 183 -34.94 -35.64 6.01
N VAL A 184 -35.22 -35.66 7.30
CA VAL A 184 -34.81 -34.65 8.26
C VAL A 184 -33.29 -34.54 8.40
N ILE A 185 -32.56 -35.66 8.27
CA ILE A 185 -31.09 -35.68 8.41
C ILE A 185 -30.44 -34.92 7.26
N ILE A 186 -30.89 -35.17 6.04
CA ILE A 186 -30.38 -34.49 4.84
C ILE A 186 -30.71 -33.01 4.87
N LEU A 187 -31.95 -32.65 5.25
CA LEU A 187 -32.37 -31.26 5.33
C LEU A 187 -31.59 -30.48 6.41
N ASN A 188 -31.27 -31.11 7.54
CA ASN A 188 -30.44 -30.50 8.57
C ASN A 188 -29.00 -30.26 8.11
N TYR A 189 -28.38 -31.24 7.43
CA TYR A 189 -27.05 -31.06 6.83
C TYR A 189 -27.04 -29.91 5.83
N ILE A 190 -28.06 -29.85 4.95
CA ILE A 190 -28.20 -28.78 3.95
C ILE A 190 -28.32 -27.41 4.63
N LYS A 191 -29.18 -27.27 5.64
CA LYS A 191 -29.33 -26.00 6.36
C LYS A 191 -28.03 -25.49 7.01
N LEU A 192 -27.17 -26.40 7.44
CA LEU A 192 -25.87 -26.06 8.05
C LEU A 192 -24.85 -25.61 7.00
N HIS A 193 -24.80 -26.26 5.85
CA HIS A 193 -23.69 -26.10 4.89
C HIS A 193 -24.09 -25.31 3.63
N PHE A 194 -25.37 -25.25 3.29
CA PHE A 194 -25.88 -24.62 2.07
C PHE A 194 -27.01 -23.64 2.38
N ASN A 195 -27.28 -22.78 1.41
CA ASN A 195 -28.52 -22.01 1.38
C ASN A 195 -29.53 -22.73 0.50
N LEU A 196 -30.64 -23.13 1.08
CA LEU A 196 -31.72 -23.86 0.42
C LEU A 196 -32.55 -22.87 -0.40
N ILE A 197 -32.59 -23.02 -1.73
CA ILE A 197 -33.42 -22.17 -2.61
C ILE A 197 -34.79 -22.80 -2.82
N LYS A 198 -34.85 -24.10 -3.14
CA LYS A 198 -36.11 -24.79 -3.41
C LYS A 198 -35.98 -26.28 -3.10
N VAL A 199 -37.03 -26.86 -2.52
CA VAL A 199 -37.20 -28.31 -2.31
C VAL A 199 -38.39 -28.74 -3.14
N GLY A 200 -38.21 -29.73 -3.99
CA GLY A 200 -39.26 -30.46 -4.65
C GLY A 200 -39.36 -31.88 -4.08
N ASP A 201 -40.25 -32.69 -4.60
CA ASP A 201 -40.42 -34.06 -4.15
C ASP A 201 -39.21 -34.93 -4.51
N ASP A 202 -38.61 -34.73 -5.67
CA ASP A 202 -37.47 -35.51 -6.19
C ASP A 202 -36.19 -34.66 -6.47
N PHE A 203 -36.22 -33.38 -6.18
CA PHE A 203 -35.07 -32.48 -6.40
C PHE A 203 -34.87 -31.44 -5.31
N ILE A 204 -33.62 -31.01 -5.16
CA ILE A 204 -33.25 -29.89 -4.28
C ILE A 204 -32.39 -28.91 -5.08
N ILE A 205 -32.65 -27.61 -4.91
CA ILE A 205 -31.84 -26.53 -5.44
C ILE A 205 -31.16 -25.84 -4.27
N LEU A 206 -29.83 -25.85 -4.31
CA LEU A 206 -28.94 -25.31 -3.29
C LEU A 206 -28.08 -24.20 -3.85
N SER A 207 -27.67 -23.29 -2.98
CA SER A 207 -26.59 -22.36 -3.27
C SER A 207 -25.61 -22.32 -2.11
N ILE A 208 -24.47 -21.64 -2.32
CA ILE A 208 -23.50 -21.44 -1.26
C ILE A 208 -24.14 -20.72 -0.07
N ASN A 209 -23.78 -21.11 1.15
CA ASN A 209 -24.26 -20.46 2.36
C ASN A 209 -23.88 -18.97 2.36
N LYS A 210 -24.83 -18.07 2.65
CA LYS A 210 -24.60 -16.62 2.62
C LYS A 210 -23.42 -16.21 3.51
N LYS A 211 -23.33 -16.77 4.73
CA LYS A 211 -22.23 -16.45 5.65
C LYS A 211 -20.89 -16.86 5.05
N LYS A 212 -20.80 -18.10 4.52
CA LYS A 212 -19.61 -18.63 3.86
C LYS A 212 -19.24 -17.82 2.60
N PHE A 213 -20.23 -17.37 1.82
CA PHE A 213 -20.02 -16.47 0.70
C PHE A 213 -19.31 -15.17 1.11
N PHE A 214 -19.75 -14.54 2.20
CA PHE A 214 -19.11 -13.32 2.70
C PHE A 214 -17.70 -13.59 3.25
N GLU A 215 -17.50 -14.71 3.93
CA GLU A 215 -16.20 -15.12 4.46
C GLU A 215 -15.18 -15.37 3.34
N ILE A 216 -15.54 -16.17 2.32
CA ILE A 216 -14.67 -16.44 1.16
C ILE A 216 -14.33 -15.12 0.45
N ARG A 217 -15.33 -14.28 0.20
CA ARG A 217 -15.11 -12.99 -0.44
C ARG A 217 -14.14 -12.12 0.34
N LYS A 218 -14.34 -11.99 1.65
CA LYS A 218 -13.47 -11.21 2.53
C LYS A 218 -12.04 -11.76 2.48
N GLN A 219 -11.89 -13.07 2.62
CA GLN A 219 -10.58 -13.73 2.59
C GLN A 219 -9.85 -13.51 1.26
N VAL A 220 -10.53 -13.66 0.12
CA VAL A 220 -9.93 -13.46 -1.21
C VAL A 220 -9.49 -12.01 -1.39
N ILE A 221 -10.30 -11.03 -0.97
CA ILE A 221 -9.94 -9.61 -1.06
C ILE A 221 -8.74 -9.29 -0.16
N GLU A 222 -8.75 -9.73 1.10
CA GLU A 222 -7.65 -9.49 2.03
C GLU A 222 -6.34 -10.13 1.57
N GLN A 223 -6.40 -11.36 1.05
CA GLN A 223 -5.24 -12.04 0.49
C GLN A 223 -4.73 -11.33 -0.78
N THR A 224 -5.62 -10.84 -1.64
CA THR A 224 -5.24 -10.06 -2.83
C THR A 224 -4.55 -8.75 -2.44
N ILE A 225 -5.08 -8.03 -1.45
CA ILE A 225 -4.45 -6.81 -0.90
C ILE A 225 -3.06 -7.11 -0.35
N PHE A 226 -2.92 -8.19 0.43
CA PHE A 226 -1.63 -8.61 0.97
C PHE A 226 -0.60 -8.88 -0.13
N ILE A 227 -0.99 -9.58 -1.20
CA ILE A 227 -0.11 -9.88 -2.33
C ILE A 227 0.25 -8.61 -3.10
N PHE A 228 -0.70 -7.69 -3.33
CA PHE A 228 -0.41 -6.41 -3.96
C PHE A 228 0.60 -5.60 -3.15
N ASN A 229 0.41 -5.48 -1.84
CA ASN A 229 1.38 -4.79 -0.96
C ASN A 229 2.77 -5.44 -1.07
N LYS A 230 2.83 -6.77 -1.06
CA LYS A 230 4.09 -7.49 -1.19
C LYS A 230 4.77 -7.24 -2.53
N ARG A 231 4.01 -7.25 -3.64
CA ARG A 231 4.53 -6.94 -4.99
C ARG A 231 5.06 -5.51 -5.09
N ILE A 232 4.35 -4.55 -4.53
CA ILE A 232 4.74 -3.16 -4.54
C ILE A 232 6.01 -2.93 -3.72
N ASN A 233 6.10 -3.56 -2.54
CA ASN A 233 7.31 -3.50 -1.71
C ASN A 233 8.52 -4.13 -2.42
N GLU A 234 8.33 -5.24 -3.15
CA GLU A 234 9.38 -5.88 -3.95
C GLU A 234 9.84 -5.03 -5.15
N LEU A 235 8.98 -4.11 -5.63
CA LEU A 235 9.37 -3.08 -6.61
C LEU A 235 10.23 -1.96 -6.00
N GLY A 236 10.45 -1.99 -4.68
CA GLY A 236 11.19 -0.95 -3.97
C GLY A 236 10.37 0.33 -3.71
N ILE A 237 9.03 0.24 -3.79
CA ILE A 237 8.13 1.37 -3.58
C ILE A 237 7.64 1.33 -2.14
N SER A 238 8.03 2.31 -1.35
CA SER A 238 7.67 2.40 0.08
C SER A 238 6.32 3.07 0.31
N ASP A 239 5.93 3.99 -0.57
CA ASP A 239 4.74 4.82 -0.40
C ASP A 239 3.61 4.39 -1.33
N SER A 240 2.91 3.35 -0.92
CA SER A 240 1.75 2.84 -1.62
C SER A 240 0.57 2.67 -0.67
N LEU A 241 -0.63 2.86 -1.19
CA LEU A 241 -1.87 2.62 -0.49
C LEU A 241 -2.69 1.59 -1.24
N VAL A 242 -2.91 0.43 -0.62
CA VAL A 242 -3.74 -0.64 -1.17
C VAL A 242 -4.90 -0.90 -0.21
N ARG A 243 -6.14 -0.72 -0.67
CA ARG A 243 -7.33 -0.87 0.18
C ARG A 243 -8.53 -1.38 -0.60
N SER A 244 -9.46 -2.02 0.10
CA SER A 244 -10.73 -2.43 -0.49
C SER A 244 -11.66 -1.23 -0.74
N ARG A 245 -12.42 -1.27 -1.84
CA ARG A 245 -13.49 -0.33 -2.17
C ARG A 245 -14.76 -1.08 -2.54
N GLY A 246 -15.80 -0.91 -1.74
CA GLY A 246 -17.07 -1.60 -1.95
C GLY A 246 -16.94 -3.12 -1.81
N LYS A 247 -17.61 -3.88 -2.69
CA LYS A 247 -17.73 -5.34 -2.54
C LYS A 247 -16.54 -6.13 -3.09
N ASN A 248 -16.09 -5.84 -4.29
CA ASN A 248 -15.12 -6.65 -5.05
C ASN A 248 -13.97 -5.83 -5.65
N ASN A 249 -13.86 -4.55 -5.32
CA ASN A 249 -12.85 -3.69 -5.89
C ASN A 249 -11.74 -3.39 -4.88
N ILE A 250 -10.53 -3.19 -5.40
CA ILE A 250 -9.36 -2.77 -4.65
C ILE A 250 -8.83 -1.50 -5.31
N ILE A 251 -8.53 -0.49 -4.52
CA ILE A 251 -7.81 0.71 -4.94
C ILE A 251 -6.33 0.47 -4.66
N ILE A 252 -5.50 0.79 -5.64
CA ILE A 252 -4.05 0.79 -5.55
C ILE A 252 -3.59 2.19 -5.94
N GLU A 253 -2.98 2.90 -4.99
CA GLU A 253 -2.35 4.20 -5.20
C GLU A 253 -0.85 4.04 -4.99
N ILE A 254 -0.06 4.32 -6.01
CA ILE A 254 1.39 4.19 -5.98
C ILE A 254 1.97 5.56 -6.31
N ALA A 255 2.45 6.25 -5.28
CA ALA A 255 3.08 7.56 -5.43
C ALA A 255 4.54 7.42 -5.87
N GLY A 256 5.01 8.35 -6.70
CA GLY A 256 6.41 8.46 -7.11
C GLY A 256 6.91 7.40 -8.09
N ILE A 257 6.04 6.55 -8.63
CA ILE A 257 6.44 5.58 -9.65
C ILE A 257 6.57 6.25 -11.02
N GLN A 258 7.64 5.95 -11.71
CA GLN A 258 7.91 6.49 -13.04
C GLN A 258 7.75 5.43 -14.14
N ASP A 259 8.05 4.16 -13.86
CA ASP A 259 7.81 3.03 -14.79
C ASP A 259 6.45 2.37 -14.54
N ILE A 260 5.42 3.01 -15.06
CA ILE A 260 4.03 2.61 -14.92
C ILE A 260 3.72 1.31 -15.66
N ALA A 261 4.32 1.12 -16.84
CA ALA A 261 4.10 -0.06 -17.66
C ALA A 261 4.57 -1.34 -16.92
N ARG A 262 5.73 -1.26 -16.28
CA ARG A 262 6.28 -2.35 -15.46
C ARG A 262 5.42 -2.62 -14.23
N ALA A 263 4.96 -1.59 -13.53
CA ALA A 263 4.09 -1.76 -12.37
C ALA A 263 2.78 -2.45 -12.75
N LYS A 264 2.12 -2.00 -13.82
CA LYS A 264 0.88 -2.63 -14.34
C LYS A 264 1.11 -4.09 -14.70
N LYS A 265 2.21 -4.38 -15.39
CA LYS A 265 2.58 -5.74 -15.79
C LYS A 265 2.75 -6.65 -14.56
N ILE A 266 3.40 -6.17 -13.50
CA ILE A 266 3.66 -6.94 -12.28
C ILE A 266 2.39 -7.09 -11.43
N LEU A 267 1.60 -6.04 -11.28
CA LEU A 267 0.38 -6.07 -10.47
C LEU A 267 -0.73 -6.89 -11.14
N GLY A 268 -0.92 -6.74 -12.46
CA GLY A 268 -1.98 -7.42 -13.20
C GLY A 268 -1.74 -8.91 -13.47
N LYS A 269 -0.49 -9.38 -13.36
CA LYS A 269 -0.17 -10.77 -13.66
C LYS A 269 -0.67 -11.73 -12.59
N THR A 270 -1.60 -12.62 -12.97
CA THR A 270 -1.95 -13.81 -12.18
C THR A 270 -1.04 -14.96 -12.60
N ALA A 271 0.25 -14.81 -12.32
CA ALA A 271 1.23 -15.81 -12.70
C ALA A 271 1.25 -16.96 -11.69
N THR A 272 0.97 -18.16 -12.15
CA THR A 272 1.19 -19.39 -11.38
C THR A 272 2.17 -20.30 -12.11
N LEU A 273 3.08 -20.90 -11.36
CA LEU A 273 3.95 -21.96 -11.89
C LEU A 273 3.39 -23.33 -11.55
N LYS A 274 3.54 -24.25 -12.49
CA LYS A 274 3.30 -25.69 -12.29
C LYS A 274 4.51 -26.44 -12.80
N PHE A 275 4.94 -27.41 -12.02
CA PHE A 275 5.99 -28.36 -12.43
C PHE A 275 5.30 -29.65 -12.84
N MET A 276 5.51 -30.10 -14.07
CA MET A 276 4.82 -31.25 -14.66
C MET A 276 5.83 -32.12 -15.43
N LEU A 277 5.59 -33.41 -15.48
CA LEU A 277 6.41 -34.30 -16.29
C LEU A 277 6.04 -34.20 -17.78
N VAL A 278 7.05 -34.27 -18.63
CA VAL A 278 6.84 -34.36 -20.09
C VAL A 278 6.39 -35.78 -20.44
N ASP A 279 5.36 -35.86 -21.26
CA ASP A 279 4.89 -37.14 -21.81
C ASP A 279 5.51 -37.34 -23.19
N VAL A 280 6.54 -38.17 -23.24
CA VAL A 280 7.27 -38.48 -24.48
C VAL A 280 6.41 -39.39 -25.37
N ASP A 281 5.60 -40.28 -24.78
CA ASP A 281 4.81 -41.30 -25.47
C ASP A 281 3.48 -40.77 -26.06
N LYS A 282 3.16 -39.49 -25.84
CA LYS A 282 1.97 -38.77 -26.35
C LYS A 282 0.64 -39.53 -26.11
N ARG A 283 0.42 -40.00 -24.87
CA ARG A 283 -0.78 -40.74 -24.48
C ARG A 283 -2.05 -39.88 -24.59
N GLU A 284 -3.20 -40.48 -24.80
CA GLU A 284 -4.49 -39.81 -25.01
C GLU A 284 -4.93 -38.83 -23.88
N LYS A 285 -4.37 -38.99 -22.68
CA LYS A 285 -4.66 -38.14 -21.51
C LYS A 285 -3.62 -37.02 -21.29
N SER A 286 -2.71 -36.77 -22.23
CA SER A 286 -1.68 -35.74 -22.09
C SER A 286 -2.21 -34.35 -22.45
N HIS A 287 -1.75 -33.33 -21.72
CA HIS A 287 -2.10 -31.93 -21.94
C HIS A 287 -1.09 -31.29 -22.90
N LYS A 288 -1.57 -30.70 -23.99
CA LYS A 288 -0.73 -30.07 -25.03
C LYS A 288 -0.49 -28.61 -24.68
N VAL A 289 0.76 -28.23 -24.43
CA VAL A 289 1.17 -26.87 -24.07
C VAL A 289 2.24 -26.35 -25.03
N PHE A 290 2.18 -25.05 -25.35
CA PHE A 290 3.14 -24.39 -26.23
C PHE A 290 4.47 -24.13 -25.51
N TYR A 291 5.60 -24.49 -26.14
CA TYR A 291 6.95 -24.22 -25.66
C TYR A 291 7.57 -23.07 -26.46
N GLU A 292 7.67 -21.91 -25.80
CA GLU A 292 8.02 -20.65 -26.45
C GLU A 292 9.44 -20.67 -27.02
N GLU A 293 10.43 -21.16 -26.26
CA GLU A 293 11.84 -21.18 -26.65
C GLU A 293 12.11 -22.00 -27.95
N LYS A 294 11.37 -23.09 -28.14
CA LYS A 294 11.54 -23.98 -29.30
C LYS A 294 10.41 -23.85 -30.33
N ASN A 295 9.50 -22.91 -30.16
CA ASN A 295 8.36 -22.65 -31.04
C ASN A 295 7.58 -23.94 -31.43
N LYS A 296 7.36 -24.83 -30.47
CA LYS A 296 6.69 -26.11 -30.64
C LYS A 296 5.80 -26.47 -29.47
N TYR A 297 4.86 -27.39 -29.71
CA TYR A 297 4.01 -27.93 -28.65
C TYR A 297 4.68 -29.12 -27.97
N ILE A 298 4.52 -29.20 -26.65
CA ILE A 298 4.96 -30.34 -25.81
C ILE A 298 3.76 -30.95 -25.13
N PHE A 299 3.77 -32.26 -24.98
CA PHE A 299 2.77 -33.01 -24.24
C PHE A 299 3.22 -33.21 -22.81
N LEU A 300 2.35 -32.91 -21.86
CA LEU A 300 2.61 -32.99 -20.44
C LEU A 300 1.68 -34.00 -19.78
N LYS A 301 2.16 -34.72 -18.78
CA LYS A 301 1.32 -35.58 -17.92
C LYS A 301 0.43 -34.67 -17.07
N ASN A 302 -0.79 -35.13 -16.78
CA ASN A 302 -1.73 -34.30 -15.98
C ASN A 302 -1.35 -34.15 -14.50
N ASP A 303 -0.40 -34.95 -14.02
CA ASP A 303 0.04 -34.90 -12.63
C ASP A 303 0.95 -33.67 -12.38
N ILE A 304 0.51 -32.82 -11.48
CA ILE A 304 1.26 -31.65 -11.06
C ILE A 304 2.19 -32.07 -9.92
N LEU A 305 3.51 -31.95 -10.14
CA LEU A 305 4.53 -32.29 -9.15
C LEU A 305 4.64 -31.27 -8.03
N LEU A 306 4.59 -29.99 -8.41
CA LEU A 306 4.69 -28.85 -7.51
C LEU A 306 3.94 -27.65 -8.08
N THR A 307 3.32 -26.87 -7.23
CA THR A 307 2.69 -25.58 -7.59
C THR A 307 3.50 -24.41 -7.05
N GLY A 308 3.34 -23.24 -7.65
CA GLY A 308 4.03 -22.02 -7.22
C GLY A 308 3.79 -21.63 -5.76
N ASP A 309 2.67 -22.07 -5.17
CA ASP A 309 2.32 -21.78 -3.78
C ASP A 309 3.24 -22.49 -2.77
N ALA A 310 3.92 -23.56 -3.19
CA ALA A 310 4.92 -24.25 -2.38
C ALA A 310 6.27 -23.50 -2.33
N ILE A 311 6.46 -22.45 -3.14
CA ILE A 311 7.70 -21.68 -3.20
C ILE A 311 7.73 -20.64 -2.07
N VAL A 312 8.73 -20.77 -1.19
CA VAL A 312 8.92 -19.86 -0.05
C VAL A 312 9.84 -18.70 -0.42
N HIS A 313 10.87 -18.97 -1.22
CA HIS A 313 11.83 -17.96 -1.66
C HIS A 313 12.23 -18.17 -3.11
N ALA A 314 12.38 -17.07 -3.83
CA ALA A 314 12.86 -17.06 -5.20
C ALA A 314 13.78 -15.86 -5.40
N SER A 315 14.97 -16.06 -5.96
CA SER A 315 15.93 -14.99 -6.25
C SER A 315 16.55 -15.17 -7.62
N ALA A 316 16.56 -14.10 -8.40
CA ALA A 316 17.30 -14.08 -9.65
C ALA A 316 18.81 -14.04 -9.37
N SER A 317 19.57 -14.86 -10.08
CA SER A 317 21.03 -15.02 -9.95
C SER A 317 21.65 -15.39 -11.30
N PHE A 318 22.93 -15.63 -11.30
CA PHE A 318 23.65 -16.21 -12.44
C PHE A 318 24.17 -17.58 -12.05
N GLU A 319 24.04 -18.52 -12.98
CA GLU A 319 24.62 -19.85 -12.82
C GLU A 319 26.15 -19.76 -12.78
N HIS A 320 26.77 -20.41 -11.79
CA HIS A 320 28.23 -20.32 -11.56
C HIS A 320 29.09 -20.88 -12.71
N THR A 321 28.56 -21.85 -13.45
CA THR A 321 29.32 -22.55 -14.51
C THR A 321 29.20 -21.85 -15.86
N LEU A 322 28.01 -21.47 -16.27
CA LEU A 322 27.72 -20.95 -17.62
C LEU A 322 27.47 -19.42 -17.64
N ASN A 323 27.46 -18.76 -16.49
CA ASN A 323 27.17 -17.33 -16.32
C ASN A 323 25.83 -16.91 -16.99
N LYS A 324 24.87 -17.85 -17.06
CA LYS A 324 23.52 -17.62 -17.60
C LYS A 324 22.57 -17.18 -16.48
N PRO A 325 21.59 -16.34 -16.80
CA PRO A 325 20.58 -15.96 -15.81
C PRO A 325 19.82 -17.19 -15.31
N CYS A 326 19.63 -17.29 -14.00
CA CYS A 326 18.87 -18.35 -13.36
C CYS A 326 18.02 -17.80 -12.22
N ILE A 327 17.07 -18.59 -11.76
CA ILE A 327 16.28 -18.32 -10.57
C ILE A 327 16.55 -19.41 -9.55
N ASN A 328 17.08 -19.05 -8.39
CA ASN A 328 17.22 -19.93 -7.26
C ASN A 328 15.87 -20.01 -6.51
N ILE A 329 15.37 -21.22 -6.31
CA ILE A 329 14.08 -21.48 -5.67
C ILE A 329 14.30 -22.29 -4.41
N LYS A 330 13.60 -21.88 -3.33
CA LYS A 330 13.46 -22.67 -2.10
C LYS A 330 11.99 -23.03 -1.90
N ILE A 331 11.72 -24.30 -1.65
CA ILE A 331 10.37 -24.81 -1.41
C ILE A 331 10.08 -24.99 0.08
N SER A 332 8.78 -25.03 0.42
CA SER A 332 8.26 -25.22 1.75
C SER A 332 8.66 -26.60 2.32
N LYS A 333 9.02 -26.65 3.59
CA LYS A 333 9.36 -27.91 4.29
C LYS A 333 8.26 -28.95 4.20
N LYS A 334 7.00 -28.54 4.11
CA LYS A 334 5.83 -29.42 4.00
C LYS A 334 5.82 -30.19 2.68
N ASP A 335 6.25 -29.57 1.60
CA ASP A 335 6.15 -30.09 0.25
C ASP A 335 7.42 -30.82 -0.20
N ILE A 336 8.55 -30.68 0.53
CA ILE A 336 9.84 -31.28 0.20
C ILE A 336 9.73 -32.82 0.05
N LYS A 337 9.17 -33.50 1.05
CA LYS A 337 9.13 -34.96 1.07
C LYS A 337 8.39 -35.53 -0.14
N ASN A 338 7.28 -34.90 -0.52
CA ASN A 338 6.49 -35.34 -1.66
C ASN A 338 7.24 -35.05 -2.97
N PHE A 339 7.77 -33.84 -3.14
CA PHE A 339 8.50 -33.42 -4.33
C PHE A 339 9.79 -34.23 -4.53
N GLU A 340 10.56 -34.46 -3.47
CA GLU A 340 11.75 -35.30 -3.49
C GLU A 340 11.44 -36.76 -3.88
N SER A 341 10.38 -37.34 -3.32
CA SER A 341 9.99 -38.74 -3.63
C SER A 341 9.59 -38.88 -5.10
N VAL A 342 8.82 -37.91 -5.62
CA VAL A 342 8.36 -37.94 -7.02
C VAL A 342 9.53 -37.70 -7.99
N THR A 343 10.42 -36.73 -7.70
CA THR A 343 11.59 -36.48 -8.56
C THR A 343 12.60 -37.62 -8.51
N ARG A 344 12.77 -38.30 -7.36
CA ARG A 344 13.61 -39.50 -7.22
C ARG A 344 13.13 -40.63 -8.12
N ASN A 345 11.82 -40.85 -8.20
CA ASN A 345 11.22 -41.88 -9.03
C ASN A 345 11.20 -41.54 -10.53
N ASN A 346 11.56 -40.31 -10.88
CA ASN A 346 11.55 -39.78 -12.25
C ASN A 346 12.90 -39.25 -12.68
N VAL A 347 14.00 -39.67 -12.06
CA VAL A 347 15.38 -39.32 -12.50
C VAL A 347 15.58 -39.82 -13.94
N GLY A 348 16.15 -38.97 -14.79
CA GLY A 348 16.30 -39.21 -16.22
C GLY A 348 15.12 -38.74 -17.08
N ASN A 349 13.95 -38.52 -16.50
CA ASN A 349 12.78 -38.00 -17.21
C ASN A 349 12.85 -36.45 -17.36
N LEU A 350 12.12 -35.96 -18.37
CA LEU A 350 11.99 -34.52 -18.63
C LEU A 350 10.90 -33.91 -17.75
N MET A 351 11.24 -32.83 -17.07
CA MET A 351 10.30 -31.99 -16.31
C MET A 351 10.15 -30.65 -17.00
N ALA A 352 8.91 -30.23 -17.20
CA ALA A 352 8.56 -28.93 -17.76
C ALA A 352 8.10 -27.99 -16.65
N ILE A 353 8.52 -26.75 -16.75
CA ILE A 353 8.03 -25.63 -15.94
C ILE A 353 7.00 -24.89 -16.77
N VAL A 354 5.76 -25.01 -16.37
CA VAL A 354 4.61 -24.41 -17.05
C VAL A 354 4.23 -23.11 -16.33
N TYR A 355 4.22 -22.05 -17.10
CA TYR A 355 3.72 -20.74 -16.65
C TYR A 355 2.27 -20.62 -17.11
N LYS A 356 1.41 -20.36 -16.16
CA LYS A 356 0.01 -20.10 -16.41
C LYS A 356 -0.28 -18.64 -16.10
N GLU A 357 -0.74 -17.89 -17.10
CA GLU A 357 -1.14 -16.50 -16.99
C GLU A 357 -2.61 -16.36 -17.37
N SER A 358 -3.41 -15.66 -16.57
CA SER A 358 -4.73 -15.26 -17.01
C SER A 358 -4.71 -13.79 -17.43
N ILE A 359 -5.15 -13.55 -18.67
CA ILE A 359 -5.25 -12.23 -19.28
C ILE A 359 -6.71 -11.99 -19.60
N LEU A 360 -7.23 -10.81 -19.29
CA LEU A 360 -8.55 -10.41 -19.72
C LEU A 360 -8.45 -9.71 -21.09
N THR A 361 -9.16 -10.26 -22.08
CA THR A 361 -9.32 -9.64 -23.38
C THR A 361 -10.80 -9.49 -23.65
N SER A 362 -11.27 -8.25 -23.87
CA SER A 362 -12.66 -7.95 -24.22
C SER A 362 -13.72 -8.46 -23.23
N GLY A 363 -13.39 -8.58 -21.93
CA GLY A 363 -14.32 -9.03 -20.88
C GLY A 363 -14.32 -10.53 -20.62
N GLU A 364 -13.57 -11.32 -21.38
CA GLU A 364 -13.39 -12.76 -21.17
C GLU A 364 -12.00 -13.06 -20.60
N GLU A 365 -11.94 -13.99 -19.65
CA GLU A 365 -10.68 -14.46 -19.06
C GLU A 365 -10.04 -15.49 -19.99
N ILE A 366 -8.97 -15.10 -20.68
CA ILE A 366 -8.17 -15.99 -21.49
C ILE A 366 -7.01 -16.53 -20.63
N ILE A 367 -7.02 -17.82 -20.42
CA ILE A 367 -5.92 -18.52 -19.74
C ILE A 367 -4.89 -18.92 -20.79
N LYS A 368 -3.69 -18.35 -20.71
CA LYS A 368 -2.55 -18.77 -21.51
C LYS A 368 -1.64 -19.62 -20.66
N GLU A 369 -1.37 -20.83 -21.13
CA GLU A 369 -0.38 -21.73 -20.54
C GLU A 369 0.74 -21.94 -21.56
N TYR A 370 1.98 -21.72 -21.15
CA TYR A 370 3.15 -21.99 -21.98
C TYR A 370 4.29 -22.55 -21.13
N VAL A 371 5.13 -23.36 -21.75
CA VAL A 371 6.30 -23.93 -21.12
C VAL A 371 7.43 -22.93 -21.19
N ILE A 372 8.00 -22.58 -20.03
CA ILE A 372 9.16 -21.69 -19.93
C ILE A 372 10.44 -22.48 -20.15
N SER A 373 10.57 -23.61 -19.48
CA SER A 373 11.79 -24.41 -19.47
C SER A 373 11.47 -25.89 -19.42
N VAL A 374 12.30 -26.69 -20.09
CA VAL A 374 12.26 -28.15 -19.99
C VAL A 374 13.65 -28.62 -19.63
N ALA A 375 13.78 -29.29 -18.50
CA ALA A 375 15.04 -29.80 -17.98
C ALA A 375 14.93 -31.28 -17.62
N THR A 376 16.01 -32.03 -17.78
CA THR A 376 16.11 -33.40 -17.30
C THR A 376 16.32 -33.41 -15.79
N ILE A 377 15.60 -34.24 -15.07
CA ILE A 377 15.78 -34.46 -13.64
C ILE A 377 17.08 -35.27 -13.46
N MET A 378 18.18 -34.60 -13.10
CA MET A 378 19.49 -35.24 -12.94
C MET A 378 19.62 -36.01 -11.63
N SER A 379 18.94 -35.54 -10.60
CA SER A 379 18.93 -36.15 -9.25
C SER A 379 17.59 -35.83 -8.55
N SER A 380 17.34 -36.44 -7.41
CA SER A 380 16.20 -36.05 -6.58
C SER A 380 16.33 -34.56 -6.21
N LEU A 381 15.30 -33.77 -6.49
CA LEU A 381 15.25 -32.33 -6.18
C LEU A 381 14.82 -32.14 -4.74
N GLY A 382 15.67 -31.50 -3.94
CA GLY A 382 15.44 -31.24 -2.54
C GLY A 382 14.82 -29.87 -2.27
N HIS A 383 15.26 -29.27 -1.16
CA HIS A 383 14.76 -27.97 -0.69
C HIS A 383 15.08 -26.80 -1.62
N GLU A 384 16.18 -26.87 -2.34
CA GLU A 384 16.66 -25.80 -3.21
C GLU A 384 16.95 -26.36 -4.61
N PHE A 385 16.57 -25.60 -5.63
CA PHE A 385 16.87 -25.91 -7.02
C PHE A 385 16.89 -24.64 -7.88
N GLN A 386 17.41 -24.74 -9.11
CA GLN A 386 17.53 -23.60 -10.03
C GLN A 386 16.69 -23.79 -11.28
N ILE A 387 16.12 -22.68 -11.77
CA ILE A 387 15.48 -22.60 -13.09
C ILE A 387 16.39 -21.79 -13.99
N THR A 388 16.74 -22.33 -15.15
CA THR A 388 17.53 -21.70 -16.21
C THR A 388 16.71 -21.55 -17.48
N GLY A 389 17.21 -20.84 -18.49
CA GLY A 389 16.54 -20.68 -19.78
C GLY A 389 15.71 -19.39 -19.92
N LEU A 390 15.90 -18.43 -19.01
CA LEU A 390 15.24 -17.12 -19.03
C LEU A 390 16.25 -16.01 -19.31
N ASN A 391 15.79 -14.89 -19.85
CA ASN A 391 16.62 -13.69 -19.91
C ASN A 391 16.70 -13.00 -18.52
N ILE A 392 17.61 -12.03 -18.36
CA ILE A 392 17.84 -11.34 -17.07
C ILE A 392 16.57 -10.68 -16.54
N GLN A 393 15.82 -10.00 -17.41
CA GLN A 393 14.63 -9.27 -17.01
C GLN A 393 13.47 -10.23 -16.64
N GLU A 394 13.28 -11.28 -17.41
CA GLU A 394 12.31 -12.33 -17.12
C GLU A 394 12.64 -13.05 -15.81
N SER A 395 13.91 -13.36 -15.56
CA SER A 395 14.34 -13.98 -14.30
C SER A 395 14.04 -13.10 -13.10
N LYS A 396 14.27 -11.79 -13.19
CA LYS A 396 13.94 -10.82 -12.13
C LYS A 396 12.43 -10.72 -11.92
N ASP A 397 11.66 -10.53 -12.98
CA ASP A 397 10.21 -10.38 -12.91
C ASP A 397 9.54 -11.66 -12.39
N LEU A 398 9.99 -12.83 -12.85
CA LEU A 398 9.45 -14.11 -12.39
C LEU A 398 9.85 -14.40 -10.94
N ALA A 399 11.09 -14.15 -10.54
CA ALA A 399 11.52 -14.28 -9.15
C ALA A 399 10.70 -13.39 -8.21
N LEU A 400 10.38 -12.15 -8.62
CA LEU A 400 9.53 -11.23 -7.88
C LEU A 400 8.10 -11.78 -7.75
N LEU A 401 7.50 -12.25 -8.85
CA LEU A 401 6.15 -12.82 -8.84
C LEU A 401 6.07 -14.06 -7.95
N LEU A 402 7.06 -14.96 -8.02
CA LEU A 402 7.11 -16.14 -7.17
C LEU A 402 7.27 -15.81 -5.69
N ARG A 403 8.15 -14.87 -5.37
CA ARG A 403 8.41 -14.42 -4.00
C ARG A 403 7.21 -13.70 -3.41
N SER A 404 6.49 -12.91 -4.20
CA SER A 404 5.29 -12.19 -3.76
C SER A 404 4.06 -13.09 -3.63
N GLY A 405 4.04 -14.24 -4.29
CA GLY A 405 2.93 -15.18 -4.30
C GLY A 405 1.95 -14.99 -5.47
N SER A 406 1.17 -16.03 -5.73
CA SER A 406 0.11 -16.02 -6.75
C SER A 406 -1.15 -15.33 -6.24
N LEU A 407 -1.82 -14.57 -7.12
CA LEU A 407 -3.12 -13.98 -6.78
C LEU A 407 -4.16 -15.09 -6.62
N PRO A 408 -4.99 -15.04 -5.56
CA PRO A 408 -6.01 -16.07 -5.30
C PRO A 408 -7.14 -16.02 -6.34
N ALA A 409 -7.32 -14.88 -7.00
CA ALA A 409 -8.34 -14.66 -8.01
C ALA A 409 -7.81 -13.76 -9.13
N SER A 410 -8.40 -13.87 -10.32
CA SER A 410 -8.09 -13.00 -11.43
C SER A 410 -8.51 -11.57 -11.14
N VAL A 411 -7.70 -10.60 -11.56
CA VAL A 411 -7.91 -9.18 -11.30
C VAL A 411 -7.98 -8.40 -12.61
N PHE A 412 -8.82 -7.38 -12.63
CA PHE A 412 -9.07 -6.55 -13.80
C PHE A 412 -8.95 -5.09 -13.45
N ILE A 413 -8.16 -4.33 -14.21
CA ILE A 413 -8.06 -2.89 -14.07
C ILE A 413 -9.33 -2.28 -14.69
N VAL A 414 -10.16 -1.65 -13.85
CA VAL A 414 -11.41 -1.00 -14.24
C VAL A 414 -11.20 0.46 -14.57
N GLU A 415 -10.35 1.11 -13.77
CA GLU A 415 -10.04 2.54 -13.93
C GLU A 415 -8.54 2.74 -13.68
N GLU A 416 -7.96 3.58 -14.50
CA GLU A 416 -6.57 3.99 -14.40
C GLU A 416 -6.49 5.50 -14.51
N LYS A 417 -5.80 6.11 -13.55
CA LYS A 417 -5.45 7.54 -13.57
C LYS A 417 -3.95 7.69 -13.39
N LEU A 418 -3.38 8.49 -14.23
CA LEU A 418 -1.98 8.82 -14.22
C LEU A 418 -1.83 10.28 -13.81
N ILE A 419 -1.06 10.52 -12.75
CA ILE A 419 -0.72 11.87 -12.31
C ILE A 419 0.76 12.07 -12.57
N GLY A 420 1.07 12.99 -13.50
CA GLY A 420 2.46 13.29 -13.82
C GLY A 420 3.19 13.92 -12.64
N PRO A 421 4.51 13.65 -12.49
CA PRO A 421 5.32 14.21 -11.39
C PRO A 421 5.33 15.75 -11.38
N THR A 422 5.30 16.39 -12.55
CA THR A 422 5.26 17.86 -12.70
C THR A 422 3.99 18.45 -12.11
N ILE A 423 2.84 17.79 -12.29
CA ILE A 423 1.56 18.22 -11.71
C ILE A 423 1.62 18.15 -10.17
N GLY A 424 2.19 17.07 -9.64
CA GLY A 424 2.38 16.91 -8.21
C GLY A 424 3.29 17.99 -7.61
N GLU A 425 4.42 18.29 -8.25
CA GLU A 425 5.36 19.33 -7.81
C GLU A 425 4.72 20.73 -7.82
N ASP A 426 3.96 21.07 -8.86
CA ASP A 426 3.20 22.33 -8.93
C ASP A 426 2.14 22.43 -7.84
N ASN A 427 1.43 21.35 -7.55
CA ASN A 427 0.44 21.28 -6.48
C ASN A 427 1.08 21.50 -5.11
N ILE A 428 2.25 20.91 -4.86
CA ILE A 428 3.01 21.14 -3.62
C ILE A 428 3.42 22.60 -3.51
N LYS A 429 4.03 23.19 -4.55
CA LYS A 429 4.48 24.58 -4.54
C LYS A 429 3.32 25.54 -4.26
N LYS A 430 2.20 25.38 -4.97
CA LYS A 430 0.99 26.20 -4.79
C LYS A 430 0.35 26.00 -3.42
N GLY A 431 0.29 24.74 -2.94
CA GLY A 431 -0.25 24.42 -1.62
C GLY A 431 0.58 25.01 -0.48
N ILE A 432 1.91 24.87 -0.52
CA ILE A 432 2.82 25.47 0.47
C ILE A 432 2.74 26.99 0.41
N LEU A 433 2.74 27.59 -0.79
CA LEU A 433 2.60 29.04 -0.94
C LEU A 433 1.30 29.54 -0.31
N SER A 434 0.18 28.85 -0.55
CA SER A 434 -1.11 29.21 0.04
C SER A 434 -1.08 29.15 1.58
N ILE A 435 -0.45 28.14 2.16
CA ILE A 435 -0.28 28.01 3.62
C ILE A 435 0.58 29.14 4.15
N LEU A 436 1.70 29.47 3.49
CA LEU A 436 2.58 30.54 3.91
C LEU A 436 1.90 31.93 3.83
N VAL A 437 1.19 32.20 2.73
CA VAL A 437 0.44 33.45 2.57
C VAL A 437 -0.63 33.58 3.66
N SER A 438 -1.41 32.51 3.89
CA SER A 438 -2.43 32.51 4.95
C SER A 438 -1.80 32.75 6.33
N PHE A 439 -0.69 32.05 6.63
CA PHE A 439 0.04 32.21 7.89
C PHE A 439 0.51 33.64 8.10
N PHE A 440 1.16 34.27 7.11
CA PHE A 440 1.66 35.62 7.24
C PHE A 440 0.53 36.65 7.34
N LEU A 441 -0.56 36.51 6.61
CA LEU A 441 -1.73 37.37 6.72
C LEU A 441 -2.31 37.35 8.14
N ILE A 442 -2.51 36.15 8.69
CA ILE A 442 -3.02 35.96 10.05
C ILE A 442 -2.02 36.48 11.08
N PHE A 443 -0.73 36.20 10.90
CA PHE A 443 0.34 36.66 11.78
C PHE A 443 0.36 38.19 11.90
N PHE A 444 0.32 38.93 10.79
CA PHE A 444 0.29 40.38 10.76
C PHE A 444 -1.03 40.93 11.30
N PHE A 445 -2.17 40.30 10.95
CA PHE A 445 -3.46 40.70 11.50
C PHE A 445 -3.45 40.67 13.04
N MET A 446 -2.96 39.59 13.63
CA MET A 446 -2.89 39.44 15.08
C MET A 446 -1.95 40.45 15.73
N LEU A 447 -0.84 40.80 15.11
CA LEU A 447 0.06 41.82 15.60
C LEU A 447 -0.58 43.21 15.57
N CYS A 448 -1.28 43.57 14.49
CA CYS A 448 -1.90 44.90 14.31
C CYS A 448 -3.08 45.11 15.27
N VAL A 449 -3.93 44.08 15.47
CA VAL A 449 -5.17 44.21 16.25
C VAL A 449 -4.96 43.98 17.75
N TYR A 450 -4.10 42.99 18.11
CA TYR A 450 -3.94 42.52 19.49
C TYR A 450 -2.57 42.86 20.11
N ASN A 451 -1.68 43.48 19.37
CA ASN A 451 -0.36 43.89 19.86
C ASN A 451 0.39 42.75 20.60
N ARG A 452 0.64 42.90 21.90
CA ARG A 452 1.38 41.92 22.72
C ARG A 452 0.63 40.60 22.92
N LEU A 453 -0.70 40.64 23.07
CA LEU A 453 -1.51 39.43 23.08
C LEU A 453 -1.44 38.72 21.73
N GLY A 454 -1.36 39.48 20.62
CA GLY A 454 -1.15 38.94 19.29
C GLY A 454 0.18 38.18 19.13
N LEU A 455 1.27 38.64 19.78
CA LEU A 455 2.53 37.92 19.82
C LEU A 455 2.39 36.55 20.51
N VAL A 456 1.64 36.49 21.62
CA VAL A 456 1.38 35.24 22.31
C VAL A 456 0.56 34.26 21.44
N ALA A 457 -0.47 34.76 20.76
CA ALA A 457 -1.26 33.97 19.84
C ALA A 457 -0.41 33.42 18.68
N ASN A 458 0.48 34.26 18.11
CA ASN A 458 1.37 33.87 17.04
C ASN A 458 2.38 32.77 17.49
N LEU A 459 2.93 32.89 18.70
CA LEU A 459 3.76 31.81 19.28
C LEU A 459 2.99 30.53 19.46
N SER A 460 1.76 30.60 19.96
CA SER A 460 0.85 29.48 20.12
C SER A 460 0.51 28.84 18.75
N LEU A 461 0.29 29.66 17.72
CA LEU A 461 0.05 29.22 16.34
C LEU A 461 1.24 28.45 15.77
N ILE A 462 2.47 28.94 15.95
CA ILE A 462 3.69 28.25 15.50
C ILE A 462 3.80 26.88 16.16
N ILE A 463 3.61 26.81 17.47
CA ILE A 463 3.65 25.52 18.20
C ILE A 463 2.55 24.57 17.68
N ASN A 464 1.34 25.11 17.41
CA ASN A 464 0.23 24.32 16.86
C ASN A 464 0.57 23.71 15.50
N ILE A 465 1.20 24.47 14.60
CA ILE A 465 1.64 23.98 13.29
C ILE A 465 2.63 22.79 13.47
N PHE A 466 3.63 22.94 14.34
CA PHE A 466 4.56 21.87 14.63
C PHE A 466 3.86 20.64 15.23
N MET A 467 2.86 20.84 16.09
CA MET A 467 2.07 19.74 16.66
C MET A 467 1.27 18.99 15.58
N ILE A 468 0.64 19.70 14.63
CA ILE A 468 -0.07 19.07 13.51
C ILE A 468 0.89 18.18 12.71
N PHE A 469 2.03 18.71 12.26
CA PHE A 469 3.03 17.94 11.52
C PHE A 469 3.61 16.78 12.34
N ALA A 470 3.86 16.98 13.63
CA ALA A 470 4.37 15.93 14.51
C ALA A 470 3.40 14.76 14.66
N ILE A 471 2.11 15.05 14.88
CA ILE A 471 1.08 14.02 15.00
C ILE A 471 0.90 13.27 13.67
N MET A 472 0.89 14.00 12.54
CA MET A 472 0.80 13.39 11.22
C MET A 472 2.00 12.46 10.93
N SER A 473 3.22 12.89 11.29
CA SER A 473 4.43 12.07 11.16
C SER A 473 4.40 10.86 12.08
N PHE A 474 3.99 11.03 13.34
CA PHE A 474 3.93 9.95 14.32
C PHE A 474 2.99 8.81 13.90
N ILE A 475 1.83 9.15 13.28
CA ILE A 475 0.83 8.17 12.82
C ILE A 475 1.11 7.73 11.36
N GLU A 476 2.18 8.24 10.74
CA GLU A 476 2.55 7.96 9.33
C GLU A 476 1.39 8.27 8.35
N LEU A 477 0.68 9.38 8.56
CA LEU A 477 -0.44 9.78 7.73
C LEU A 477 0.02 10.21 6.34
N THR A 478 -0.84 9.95 5.35
CA THR A 478 -0.61 10.38 3.97
C THR A 478 -1.16 11.78 3.76
N LEU A 479 -0.30 12.74 3.47
CA LEU A 479 -0.67 14.11 3.12
C LEU A 479 -1.17 14.15 1.67
N THR A 480 -2.43 14.54 1.48
CA THR A 480 -3.08 14.72 0.18
C THR A 480 -3.28 16.20 -0.13
N LEU A 481 -3.61 16.56 -1.39
CA LEU A 481 -3.91 17.94 -1.75
C LEU A 481 -5.08 18.51 -0.92
N PRO A 482 -6.22 17.83 -0.74
CA PRO A 482 -7.25 18.27 0.20
C PRO A 482 -6.76 18.32 1.66
N GLY A 483 -5.80 17.46 2.05
CA GLY A 483 -5.17 17.50 3.37
C GLY A 483 -4.39 18.79 3.60
N LEU A 484 -3.67 19.31 2.59
CA LEU A 484 -3.03 20.62 2.63
C LEU A 484 -4.06 21.75 2.84
N ALA A 485 -5.20 21.69 2.13
CA ALA A 485 -6.30 22.62 2.35
C ALA A 485 -6.85 22.54 3.78
N GLY A 486 -6.95 21.32 4.34
CA GLY A 486 -7.32 21.10 5.74
C GLY A 486 -6.37 21.78 6.72
N ILE A 487 -5.05 21.69 6.49
CA ILE A 487 -4.04 22.39 7.30
C ILE A 487 -4.22 23.92 7.19
N ALA A 488 -4.42 24.46 5.98
CA ALA A 488 -4.62 25.90 5.80
C ALA A 488 -5.87 26.40 6.54
N ILE A 489 -6.97 25.67 6.50
CA ILE A 489 -8.20 25.99 7.22
C ILE A 489 -7.98 25.92 8.74
N THR A 490 -7.28 24.89 9.23
CA THR A 490 -7.04 24.75 10.68
C THR A 490 -6.08 25.80 11.23
N ILE A 491 -5.16 26.33 10.44
CA ILE A 491 -4.34 27.51 10.79
C ILE A 491 -5.25 28.71 11.05
N ALA A 492 -6.22 28.98 10.18
CA ALA A 492 -7.19 30.05 10.37
C ALA A 492 -8.05 29.83 11.63
N MET A 493 -8.60 28.63 11.80
CA MET A 493 -9.45 28.28 12.95
C MET A 493 -8.68 28.28 14.30
N SER A 494 -7.36 28.07 14.27
CA SER A 494 -6.54 28.05 15.49
C SER A 494 -6.45 29.41 16.19
N ILE A 495 -6.72 30.47 15.48
CA ILE A 495 -6.72 31.83 16.01
C ILE A 495 -8.06 32.23 16.64
N ASP A 496 -9.17 31.64 16.16
CA ASP A 496 -10.52 31.97 16.64
C ASP A 496 -10.66 31.81 18.15
N GLY A 497 -10.12 30.71 18.70
CA GLY A 497 -10.09 30.48 20.14
C GLY A 497 -9.33 31.57 20.90
N ASN A 498 -8.20 32.04 20.35
CA ASN A 498 -7.40 33.10 20.96
C ASN A 498 -8.12 34.43 20.90
N ILE A 499 -8.77 34.76 19.79
CA ILE A 499 -9.58 35.98 19.62
C ILE A 499 -10.71 36.02 20.67
N LEU A 500 -11.47 34.93 20.81
CA LEU A 500 -12.53 34.85 21.80
C LEU A 500 -12.03 35.08 23.23
N ILE A 501 -10.89 34.48 23.57
CA ILE A 501 -10.26 34.69 24.87
C ILE A 501 -9.83 36.15 25.08
N PHE A 502 -9.18 36.74 24.07
CA PHE A 502 -8.65 38.10 24.17
C PHE A 502 -9.76 39.15 24.26
N GLU A 503 -10.84 38.98 23.49
CA GLU A 503 -12.00 39.87 23.58
C GLU A 503 -12.68 39.77 24.96
N ARG A 504 -12.80 38.56 25.51
CA ARG A 504 -13.31 38.37 26.88
C ARG A 504 -12.42 39.04 27.94
N ILE A 505 -11.10 38.91 27.79
CA ILE A 505 -10.14 39.56 28.69
C ILE A 505 -10.29 41.09 28.60
N LYS A 506 -10.40 41.68 27.40
CA LYS A 506 -10.60 43.12 27.18
C LYS A 506 -11.92 43.61 27.78
N GLU A 507 -13.02 42.84 27.58
CA GLU A 507 -14.32 43.17 28.17
C GLU A 507 -14.26 43.27 29.71
N GLU A 508 -13.62 42.29 30.37
CA GLU A 508 -13.50 42.33 31.83
C GLU A 508 -12.52 43.40 32.32
N PHE A 509 -11.48 43.70 31.54
CA PHE A 509 -10.53 44.76 31.86
C PHE A 509 -11.19 46.15 31.76
N ALA A 510 -12.08 46.34 30.79
CA ALA A 510 -12.87 47.59 30.66
C ALA A 510 -13.75 47.88 31.90
N LYS A 511 -14.12 46.81 32.67
CA LYS A 511 -14.84 46.94 33.93
C LYS A 511 -13.95 47.31 35.13
N LYS A 512 -12.69 47.72 34.89
CA LYS A 512 -11.68 48.11 35.88
C LYS A 512 -11.36 47.03 36.94
N LYS A 513 -11.42 45.77 36.57
CA LYS A 513 -11.04 44.66 37.42
C LYS A 513 -9.54 44.42 37.38
N ASP A 514 -9.02 43.69 38.38
CA ASP A 514 -7.62 43.30 38.42
C ASP A 514 -7.26 42.39 37.21
N LEU A 515 -6.04 42.61 36.67
CA LEU A 515 -5.57 41.92 35.47
C LEU A 515 -5.61 40.37 35.61
N TYR A 516 -5.20 39.85 36.76
CA TYR A 516 -5.23 38.42 37.03
C TYR A 516 -6.66 37.84 36.97
N TYR A 517 -7.62 38.58 37.56
CA TYR A 517 -9.02 38.22 37.50
C TYR A 517 -9.54 38.24 36.06
N CYS A 518 -9.19 39.27 35.28
CA CYS A 518 -9.62 39.40 33.89
C CYS A 518 -9.11 38.21 33.03
N ILE A 519 -7.86 37.80 33.22
CA ILE A 519 -7.28 36.64 32.54
C ILE A 519 -8.03 35.38 32.89
N GLU A 520 -8.19 35.06 34.19
CA GLU A 520 -8.87 33.82 34.63
C GLU A 520 -10.31 33.77 34.15
N TYR A 521 -11.06 34.87 34.27
CA TYR A 521 -12.44 34.97 33.83
C TYR A 521 -12.58 34.92 32.31
N GLY A 522 -11.66 35.54 31.57
CA GLY A 522 -11.60 35.50 30.10
C GLY A 522 -11.46 34.09 29.57
N PHE A 523 -10.52 33.32 30.11
CA PHE A 523 -10.35 31.93 29.74
C PHE A 523 -11.55 31.06 30.12
N ARG A 524 -12.10 31.23 31.32
CA ARG A 524 -13.24 30.48 31.78
C ARG A 524 -14.52 30.79 31.01
N GLY A 525 -14.72 32.05 30.65
CA GLY A 525 -15.88 32.51 29.87
C GLY A 525 -15.82 32.10 28.40
N ALA A 526 -14.62 32.03 27.80
CA ALA A 526 -14.44 31.59 26.43
C ALA A 526 -14.43 30.07 26.25
N PHE A 527 -14.17 29.32 27.32
CA PHE A 527 -13.94 27.86 27.27
C PHE A 527 -15.12 27.11 26.62
N SER A 528 -16.35 27.36 27.08
CA SER A 528 -17.52 26.68 26.53
C SER A 528 -17.69 26.96 25.03
N SER A 529 -17.59 28.24 24.63
CA SER A 529 -17.74 28.62 23.22
C SER A 529 -16.66 27.98 22.32
N ILE A 530 -15.41 27.90 22.82
CA ILE A 530 -14.32 27.25 22.09
C ILE A 530 -14.57 25.75 21.94
N VAL A 531 -14.98 25.08 23.01
CA VAL A 531 -15.27 23.63 22.97
C VAL A 531 -16.46 23.36 22.05
N ASP A 532 -17.55 24.11 22.17
CA ASP A 532 -18.77 23.90 21.38
C ASP A 532 -18.52 24.08 19.88
N SER A 533 -17.83 25.16 19.49
CA SER A 533 -17.46 25.43 18.09
C SER A 533 -16.54 24.35 17.51
N ASN A 534 -15.51 23.95 18.25
CA ASN A 534 -14.56 22.93 17.78
C ASN A 534 -15.20 21.53 17.78
N LEU A 535 -16.12 21.23 18.69
CA LEU A 535 -16.84 19.95 18.71
C LEU A 535 -17.70 19.77 17.47
N THR A 536 -18.41 20.82 17.03
CA THR A 536 -19.21 20.76 15.78
C THR A 536 -18.34 20.45 14.58
N THR A 537 -17.17 21.07 14.45
CA THR A 537 -16.21 20.82 13.37
C THR A 537 -15.62 19.39 13.47
N LEU A 538 -15.35 18.93 14.68
CA LEU A 538 -14.85 17.57 14.90
C LEU A 538 -15.88 16.51 14.48
N ILE A 539 -17.19 16.74 14.75
CA ILE A 539 -18.27 15.86 14.30
C ILE A 539 -18.28 15.78 12.76
N VAL A 540 -18.18 16.93 12.08
CA VAL A 540 -18.09 16.96 10.60
C VAL A 540 -16.86 16.18 10.12
N GLY A 541 -15.69 16.39 10.74
CA GLY A 541 -14.47 15.62 10.45
C GLY A 541 -14.66 14.12 10.62
N LEU A 542 -15.31 13.69 11.70
CA LEU A 542 -15.59 12.28 11.96
C LEU A 542 -16.53 11.67 10.90
N VAL A 543 -17.59 12.39 10.52
CA VAL A 543 -18.53 11.94 9.48
C VAL A 543 -17.80 11.79 8.14
N LEU A 544 -17.00 12.78 7.76
CA LEU A 544 -16.18 12.73 6.54
C LEU A 544 -15.14 11.60 6.58
N PHE A 545 -14.59 11.28 7.75
CA PHE A 545 -13.67 10.15 7.91
C PHE A 545 -14.35 8.79 7.72
N ILE A 546 -15.58 8.64 8.25
CA ILE A 546 -16.33 7.37 8.17
C ILE A 546 -16.90 7.16 6.76
N LEU A 547 -17.53 8.19 6.18
CA LEU A 547 -18.24 8.09 4.91
C LEU A 547 -17.38 8.45 3.69
N GLY A 548 -16.32 9.23 3.89
CA GLY A 548 -15.44 9.69 2.80
C GLY A 548 -14.52 8.59 2.26
N ASP A 549 -14.12 8.74 1.02
CA ASP A 549 -13.13 7.90 0.34
C ASP A 549 -11.89 8.70 -0.05
N GLY A 550 -10.72 8.03 -0.10
CA GLY A 550 -9.47 8.57 -0.63
C GLY A 550 -9.09 9.95 -0.11
N PRO A 551 -9.01 10.96 -0.99
CA PRO A 551 -8.59 12.31 -0.63
C PRO A 551 -9.46 12.98 0.43
N VAL A 552 -10.77 12.66 0.48
CA VAL A 552 -11.71 13.21 1.49
C VAL A 552 -11.35 12.72 2.89
N LYS A 553 -10.91 11.45 3.04
CA LYS A 553 -10.39 10.96 4.33
C LYS A 553 -9.14 11.70 4.77
N GLY A 554 -8.23 11.98 3.85
CA GLY A 554 -7.04 12.78 4.13
C GLY A 554 -7.39 14.16 4.70
N PHE A 555 -8.33 14.85 4.05
CA PHE A 555 -8.87 16.11 4.55
C PHE A 555 -9.51 15.99 5.93
N ALA A 556 -10.36 14.99 6.13
CA ALA A 556 -11.07 14.76 7.39
C ALA A 556 -10.11 14.54 8.57
N ILE A 557 -9.03 13.77 8.34
CA ILE A 557 -8.03 13.49 9.38
C ILE A 557 -7.22 14.74 9.71
N THR A 558 -6.73 15.48 8.70
CA THR A 558 -5.95 16.71 8.92
C THR A 558 -6.79 17.75 9.63
N LEU A 559 -8.06 17.92 9.23
CA LEU A 559 -9.00 18.82 9.90
C LEU A 559 -9.22 18.40 11.37
N SER A 560 -9.47 17.13 11.65
CA SER A 560 -9.71 16.65 13.01
C SER A 560 -8.49 16.82 13.92
N ILE A 561 -7.30 16.48 13.42
CA ILE A 561 -6.04 16.72 14.15
C ILE A 561 -5.85 18.20 14.42
N GLY A 562 -6.04 19.04 13.39
CA GLY A 562 -5.88 20.49 13.52
C GLY A 562 -6.83 21.12 14.51
N VAL A 563 -8.10 20.70 14.55
CA VAL A 563 -9.09 21.14 15.53
C VAL A 563 -8.68 20.76 16.94
N LEU A 564 -8.26 19.50 17.17
CA LEU A 564 -7.82 19.04 18.50
C LEU A 564 -6.58 19.80 18.99
N THR A 565 -5.59 19.98 18.11
CA THR A 565 -4.36 20.69 18.45
C THR A 565 -4.60 22.18 18.64
N SER A 566 -5.49 22.83 17.85
CA SER A 566 -5.83 24.23 18.00
C SER A 566 -6.56 24.50 19.32
N MET A 567 -7.49 23.63 19.70
CA MET A 567 -8.19 23.71 20.97
C MET A 567 -7.20 23.59 22.15
N PHE A 568 -6.30 22.61 22.09
CA PHE A 568 -5.26 22.46 23.12
C PHE A 568 -4.33 23.68 23.15
N SER A 569 -3.92 24.19 21.98
CA SER A 569 -3.02 25.34 21.86
C SER A 569 -3.64 26.61 22.44
N SER A 570 -4.89 26.94 22.09
CA SER A 570 -5.58 28.14 22.59
C SER A 570 -5.88 28.06 24.09
N ILE A 571 -6.28 26.90 24.61
CA ILE A 571 -6.67 26.77 26.03
C ILE A 571 -5.43 26.62 26.94
N PHE A 572 -4.46 25.78 26.55
CA PHE A 572 -3.32 25.45 27.44
C PHE A 572 -2.08 26.26 27.13
N ILE A 573 -1.64 26.30 25.87
CA ILE A 573 -0.37 26.94 25.49
C ILE A 573 -0.49 28.46 25.64
N THR A 574 -1.54 29.08 25.08
CA THR A 574 -1.79 30.52 25.19
C THR A 574 -1.95 30.94 26.66
N LYS A 575 -2.71 30.17 27.48
CA LYS A 575 -2.83 30.48 28.90
C LYS A 575 -1.48 30.44 29.62
N SER A 576 -0.65 29.45 29.33
CA SER A 576 0.67 29.32 29.96
C SER A 576 1.59 30.51 29.66
N PHE A 577 1.58 31.02 28.42
CA PHE A 577 2.33 32.18 28.04
C PHE A 577 1.78 33.47 28.68
N ILE A 578 0.46 33.64 28.71
CA ILE A 578 -0.16 34.84 29.34
C ILE A 578 0.08 34.82 30.84
N ASP A 579 -0.09 33.68 31.53
CA ASP A 579 0.22 33.57 32.97
C ASP A 579 1.70 33.94 33.27
N PHE A 580 2.64 33.49 32.41
CA PHE A 580 4.07 33.82 32.55
C PHE A 580 4.36 35.30 32.37
N LEU A 581 3.76 35.93 31.36
CA LEU A 581 3.95 37.37 31.10
C LEU A 581 3.32 38.24 32.18
N SER A 582 2.16 37.84 32.73
CA SER A 582 1.46 38.59 33.78
C SER A 582 2.26 38.62 35.10
N ILE A 583 2.95 37.53 35.46
CA ILE A 583 3.82 37.49 36.64
C ILE A 583 5.03 38.45 36.49
N ASN A 584 5.61 38.52 35.30
CA ASN A 584 6.75 39.39 35.03
C ASN A 584 6.37 40.85 34.87
N ARG A 585 5.14 41.24 35.26
CA ARG A 585 4.61 42.62 35.19
C ARG A 585 4.73 43.29 33.82
N ILE A 586 4.76 42.48 32.74
CA ILE A 586 4.78 43.00 31.37
C ILE A 586 3.36 43.50 31.05
N ARG A 587 3.22 44.76 30.66
CA ARG A 587 1.91 45.32 30.23
C ARG A 587 1.40 44.47 29.03
N LEU A 588 0.31 43.76 29.23
CA LEU A 588 -0.30 42.89 28.18
C LEU A 588 -1.33 43.62 27.34
N LEU A 589 -1.95 44.63 27.93
CA LEU A 589 -3.03 45.46 27.35
C LEU A 589 -2.56 46.90 27.15
#